data_1b6b09180464b45e98513d8d90a10d9d
#
_entry.id   1b6b09180464b45e98513d8d90a10d9d
#
_cell.length_a   1.000
_cell.length_b   1.000
_cell.length_c   1.000
_cell.angle_alpha   90.00
_cell.angle_beta   90.00
_cell.angle_gamma   90.00
#
_symmetry.space_group_name_H-M   'P 1'
#
loop_
_entity.id
_entity.type
_entity.pdbx_description
1 polymer ?
#
loop_
_entity_poly.entity_id
_entity_poly.type
_entity_poly.pdbx_seq_one_letter_code
_entity_poly.pdbx_strand_id
1 'polypeptide(L)'
;LDGYDYEEITVGAEVPETADFGIRISGDSMEPRFINGQIVWVEQTKQLNNGDIGIFFLDGNAYCKKLQESADSTSLISLNTKYAPIVISETSSFYTFGRVVG
;
A
#
# COMPACT_ATOMS: atom_id res chain seq x y z
N LEU A 1 -0.01 10.04 1.31
CA LEU A 1 -0.55 9.64 2.61
C LEU A 1 0.27 10.30 3.70
N ASP A 2 -0.22 11.37 4.24
CA ASP A 2 0.54 12.19 5.16
C ASP A 2 -0.24 12.38 6.47
N GLY A 3 0.14 11.61 7.49
CA GLY A 3 -0.44 11.72 8.80
C GLY A 3 -1.90 11.28 8.86
N TYR A 4 -2.74 12.15 9.39
CA TYR A 4 -4.13 11.82 9.69
C TYR A 4 -5.11 12.69 8.92
N ASP A 5 -4.73 13.07 7.72
CA ASP A 5 -5.63 13.84 6.88
C ASP A 5 -6.78 12.96 6.41
N TYR A 6 -7.99 13.51 6.52
CA TYR A 6 -9.20 12.84 6.07
C TYR A 6 -9.82 13.62 4.94
N GLU A 7 -10.44 12.91 4.03
CA GLU A 7 -11.36 13.53 3.10
C GLU A 7 -12.62 12.69 3.03
N GLU A 8 -13.75 13.37 2.90
CA GLU A 8 -15.02 12.71 2.68
C GLU A 8 -15.28 12.64 1.19
N ILE A 9 -15.64 11.46 0.73
CA ILE A 9 -15.97 11.24 -0.67
C ILE A 9 -17.31 10.53 -0.77
N THR A 10 -18.00 10.79 -1.86
CA THR A 10 -19.21 10.04 -2.20
C THR A 10 -18.77 8.75 -2.86
N VAL A 11 -19.18 7.62 -2.29
CA VAL A 11 -18.80 6.30 -2.81
C VAL A 11 -19.99 5.63 -3.47
N GLY A 12 -19.71 4.83 -4.48
CA GLY A 12 -20.70 4.06 -5.19
C GLY A 12 -20.69 2.59 -4.82
N ALA A 13 -21.43 1.80 -5.58
CA ALA A 13 -21.55 0.36 -5.36
C ALA A 13 -20.27 -0.43 -5.65
N GLU A 14 -19.31 0.18 -6.32
CA GLU A 14 -18.03 -0.44 -6.67
C GLU A 14 -17.04 -0.52 -5.52
N VAL A 15 -17.38 0.04 -4.35
CA VAL A 15 -16.52 -0.07 -3.16
C VAL A 15 -16.58 -1.50 -2.65
N PRO A 16 -15.44 -2.20 -2.52
CA PRO A 16 -15.42 -3.56 -1.99
C PRO A 16 -16.00 -3.64 -0.58
N GLU A 17 -16.76 -4.68 -0.29
CA GLU A 17 -17.40 -4.86 1.02
C GLU A 17 -16.40 -4.98 2.15
N THR A 18 -15.21 -5.51 1.86
CA THR A 18 -14.15 -5.69 2.86
C THR A 18 -13.35 -4.43 3.13
N ALA A 19 -13.59 -3.35 2.38
CA ALA A 19 -12.84 -2.12 2.55
C ALA A 19 -13.25 -1.40 3.84
N ASP A 20 -12.22 -0.99 4.59
CA ASP A 20 -12.40 -0.18 5.78
C ASP A 20 -12.09 1.28 5.50
N PHE A 21 -11.19 1.54 4.54
CA PHE A 21 -10.72 2.88 4.21
C PHE A 21 -10.52 3.06 2.72
N GLY A 22 -10.65 4.32 2.28
CA GLY A 22 -10.15 4.75 0.98
C GLY A 22 -8.89 5.58 1.20
N ILE A 23 -7.86 5.32 0.40
CA ILE A 23 -6.58 6.02 0.51
C ILE A 23 -6.21 6.56 -0.87
N ARG A 24 -5.85 7.84 -0.93
CA ARG A 24 -5.45 8.46 -2.20
C ARG A 24 -3.99 8.17 -2.49
N ILE A 25 -3.73 7.65 -3.68
CA ILE A 25 -2.38 7.37 -4.16
C ILE A 25 -1.68 8.68 -4.50
N SER A 26 -0.43 8.80 -4.09
CA SER A 26 0.44 9.91 -4.45
C SER A 26 1.66 9.36 -5.18
N GLY A 27 1.93 9.89 -6.37
CA GLY A 27 3.05 9.45 -7.19
C GLY A 27 2.67 8.38 -8.20
N ASP A 28 3.67 7.88 -8.92
CA ASP A 28 3.48 6.97 -10.05
C ASP A 28 4.09 5.58 -9.85
N SER A 29 4.51 5.24 -8.64
CA SER A 29 5.24 3.99 -8.39
C SER A 29 4.40 2.75 -8.60
N MET A 30 3.07 2.88 -8.57
CA MET A 30 2.16 1.74 -8.75
C MET A 30 1.45 1.76 -10.09
N GLU A 31 1.86 2.64 -11.01
CA GLU A 31 1.37 2.59 -12.39
C GLU A 31 1.91 1.37 -13.12
N PRO A 32 1.15 0.80 -14.03
CA PRO A 32 -0.11 1.30 -14.59
C PRO A 32 -1.36 0.91 -13.80
N ARG A 33 -1.24 0.11 -12.77
CA ARG A 33 -2.44 -0.40 -12.08
C ARG A 33 -3.16 0.68 -11.29
N PHE A 34 -2.41 1.50 -10.55
CA PHE A 34 -2.97 2.61 -9.78
C PHE A 34 -2.22 3.88 -10.17
N ILE A 35 -2.96 4.90 -10.56
CA ILE A 35 -2.38 6.16 -11.03
C ILE A 35 -2.37 7.19 -9.90
N ASN A 36 -1.53 8.20 -10.05
CA ASN A 36 -1.49 9.32 -9.12
C ASN A 36 -2.87 9.96 -8.96
N GLY A 37 -3.28 10.18 -7.73
CA GLY A 37 -4.58 10.78 -7.41
C GLY A 37 -5.73 9.80 -7.28
N GLN A 38 -5.53 8.55 -7.67
CA GLN A 38 -6.56 7.52 -7.56
C GLN A 38 -6.78 7.14 -6.11
N ILE A 39 -8.03 6.83 -5.75
CA ILE A 39 -8.36 6.25 -4.46
C ILE A 39 -8.29 4.74 -4.57
N VAL A 40 -7.54 4.12 -3.67
CA VAL A 40 -7.53 2.67 -3.50
C VAL A 40 -8.29 2.31 -2.22
N TRP A 41 -8.91 1.15 -2.23
CA TRP A 41 -9.69 0.67 -1.10
C TRP A 41 -8.86 -0.31 -0.30
N VAL A 42 -8.87 -0.17 1.03
CA VAL A 42 -7.97 -0.88 1.92
C VAL A 42 -8.75 -1.56 3.02
N GLU A 43 -8.51 -2.85 3.18
CA GLU A 43 -8.95 -3.62 4.33
C GLU A 43 -7.88 -3.52 5.41
N GLN A 44 -8.25 -3.13 6.61
CA GLN A 44 -7.31 -3.04 7.72
C GLN A 44 -6.98 -4.44 8.23
N THR A 45 -5.80 -4.90 7.91
CA THR A 45 -5.29 -6.20 8.34
C THR A 45 -3.77 -6.15 8.35
N LYS A 46 -3.15 -6.91 9.25
CA LYS A 46 -1.70 -7.05 9.30
C LYS A 46 -1.22 -8.29 8.56
N GLN A 47 -2.13 -9.13 8.12
CA GLN A 47 -1.80 -10.42 7.50
C GLN A 47 -2.00 -10.36 6.00
N LEU A 48 -0.92 -10.07 5.30
CA LEU A 48 -0.89 -10.08 3.86
C LEU A 48 -0.16 -11.33 3.38
N ASN A 49 -0.60 -11.84 2.23
CA ASN A 49 0.11 -12.90 1.54
C ASN A 49 1.20 -12.32 0.65
N ASN A 50 2.20 -13.12 0.38
CA ASN A 50 3.25 -12.75 -0.58
C ASN A 50 2.60 -12.40 -1.93
N GLY A 51 2.95 -11.25 -2.47
CA GLY A 51 2.38 -10.75 -3.72
C GLY A 51 1.18 -9.82 -3.55
N ASP A 52 0.62 -9.72 -2.35
CA ASP A 52 -0.46 -8.76 -2.09
C ASP A 52 0.03 -7.33 -2.19
N ILE A 53 -0.84 -6.45 -2.63
CA ILE A 53 -0.59 -5.02 -2.58
C ILE A 53 -1.13 -4.50 -1.25
N GLY A 54 -0.32 -3.73 -0.56
CA GLY A 54 -0.68 -3.21 0.76
C GLY A 54 -0.23 -1.80 0.98
N ILE A 55 -0.66 -1.28 2.11
CA ILE A 55 -0.20 -0.01 2.66
C ILE A 55 0.73 -0.33 3.82
N PHE A 56 1.93 0.22 3.77
CA PHE A 56 2.99 -0.06 4.74
C PHE A 56 3.55 1.23 5.29
N PHE A 57 3.98 1.19 6.54
CA PHE A 57 4.73 2.28 7.15
C PHE A 57 6.16 1.82 7.38
N LEU A 58 7.10 2.57 6.84
CA LEU A 58 8.52 2.27 6.92
C LEU A 58 9.26 3.54 7.34
N ASP A 59 9.86 3.49 8.53
CA ASP A 59 10.64 4.61 9.08
C ASP A 59 9.89 5.95 9.01
N GLY A 60 8.60 5.89 9.33
CA GLY A 60 7.74 7.08 9.38
C GLY A 60 7.11 7.48 8.05
N ASN A 61 7.41 6.79 6.96
CA ASN A 61 6.83 7.05 5.66
C ASN A 61 5.81 5.99 5.28
N ALA A 62 4.77 6.40 4.57
CA ALA A 62 3.72 5.50 4.09
C ALA A 62 3.95 5.14 2.63
N TYR A 63 3.77 3.86 2.32
CA TYR A 63 3.98 3.32 0.97
C TYR A 63 2.81 2.44 0.56
N CYS A 64 2.42 2.54 -0.70
CA CYS A 64 1.56 1.54 -1.36
C CYS A 64 2.47 0.71 -2.28
N LYS A 65 2.65 -0.56 -1.97
CA LYS A 65 3.59 -1.42 -2.68
C LYS A 65 3.10 -2.86 -2.68
N LYS A 66 3.72 -3.67 -3.54
CA LYS A 66 3.52 -5.11 -3.52
C LYS A 66 4.50 -5.74 -2.53
N LEU A 67 3.98 -6.60 -1.66
CA LEU A 67 4.80 -7.32 -0.69
C LEU A 67 5.52 -8.48 -1.37
N GLN A 68 6.81 -8.58 -1.13
CA GLN A 68 7.60 -9.73 -1.55
C GLN A 68 8.40 -10.25 -0.37
N GLU A 69 8.06 -11.44 0.08
CA GLU A 69 8.72 -12.08 1.20
C GLU A 69 9.43 -13.35 0.75
N SER A 70 10.61 -13.58 1.30
CA SER A 70 11.33 -14.83 1.20
C SER A 70 11.75 -15.27 2.61
N ALA A 71 12.40 -16.43 2.73
CA ALA A 71 12.85 -16.93 4.02
C ALA A 71 13.79 -15.93 4.73
N ASP A 72 14.55 -15.15 3.95
CA ASP A 72 15.64 -14.32 4.48
C ASP A 72 15.35 -12.82 4.41
N SER A 73 14.33 -12.39 3.67
CA SER A 73 14.16 -10.96 3.45
C SER A 73 12.71 -10.60 3.13
N THR A 74 12.41 -9.33 3.40
CA THR A 74 11.15 -8.69 3.01
C THR A 74 11.46 -7.48 2.16
N SER A 75 10.76 -7.33 1.04
CA SER A 75 10.92 -6.20 0.14
C SER A 75 9.57 -5.63 -0.24
N LEU A 76 9.56 -4.34 -0.53
CA LEU A 76 8.41 -3.63 -1.06
C LEU A 76 8.68 -3.31 -2.53
N ILE A 77 7.80 -3.79 -3.39
CA ILE A 77 7.99 -3.74 -4.84
C ILE A 77 7.02 -2.74 -5.45
N SER A 78 7.56 -1.81 -6.24
CA SER A 78 6.76 -0.93 -7.08
C SER A 78 6.35 -1.66 -8.34
N LEU A 79 5.10 -1.47 -8.80
CA LEU A 79 4.67 -2.05 -10.08
C LEU A 79 5.31 -1.33 -11.26
N ASN A 80 5.64 -0.05 -11.09
CA ASN A 80 6.39 0.72 -12.06
C ASN A 80 7.87 0.35 -11.97
N THR A 81 8.38 -0.29 -13.01
CA THR A 81 9.72 -0.89 -13.01
C THR A 81 10.87 0.11 -12.98
N LYS A 82 10.59 1.40 -13.15
CA LYS A 82 11.64 2.42 -12.99
C LYS A 82 12.07 2.62 -11.55
N TYR A 83 11.30 2.10 -10.58
CA TYR A 83 11.63 2.18 -9.15
C TYR A 83 12.24 0.87 -8.67
N ALA A 84 13.37 0.97 -7.98
CA ALA A 84 14.03 -0.19 -7.40
C ALA A 84 13.24 -0.72 -6.19
N PRO A 85 13.34 -2.02 -5.89
CA PRO A 85 12.78 -2.58 -4.66
C PRO A 85 13.32 -1.90 -3.41
N ILE A 86 12.46 -1.78 -2.39
CA ILE A 86 12.89 -1.31 -1.07
C ILE A 86 13.04 -2.55 -0.19
N VAL A 87 14.28 -2.86 0.19
CA VAL A 87 14.56 -3.98 1.08
C VAL A 87 14.42 -3.50 2.52
N ILE A 88 13.61 -4.22 3.31
CA ILE A 88 13.39 -3.88 4.71
C ILE A 88 14.56 -4.42 5.52
N SER A 89 15.24 -3.54 6.28
CA SER A 89 16.33 -3.97 7.15
C SER A 89 15.78 -4.36 8.52
N GLU A 90 16.55 -5.16 9.26
CA GLU A 90 16.17 -5.58 10.61
C GLU A 90 16.07 -4.41 11.59
N THR A 91 16.74 -3.32 11.28
CA THR A 91 16.72 -2.12 12.13
C THR A 91 15.65 -1.12 11.74
N SER A 92 14.92 -1.37 10.66
CA SER A 92 13.85 -0.48 10.21
C SER A 92 12.62 -0.60 11.10
N SER A 93 11.94 0.52 11.31
CA SER A 93 10.60 0.53 11.88
C SER A 93 9.62 0.24 10.75
N PHE A 94 9.01 -0.93 10.76
CA PHE A 94 8.16 -1.38 9.66
C PHE A 94 6.91 -2.06 10.18
N TYR A 95 5.75 -1.66 9.65
CA TYR A 95 4.52 -2.39 9.90
C TYR A 95 3.54 -2.25 8.74
N THR A 96 2.64 -3.24 8.66
CA THR A 96 1.59 -3.30 7.66
C THR A 96 0.32 -2.64 8.20
N PHE A 97 -0.23 -1.70 7.44
CA PHE A 97 -1.50 -1.06 7.78
C PHE A 97 -2.68 -1.83 7.21
N GLY A 98 -2.60 -2.28 5.98
CA GLY A 98 -3.71 -2.98 5.36
C GLY A 98 -3.41 -3.53 3.99
N ARG A 99 -4.39 -4.30 3.49
CA ARG A 99 -4.37 -4.89 2.15
C ARG A 99 -5.19 -4.02 1.21
N VAL A 100 -4.65 -3.74 0.03
CA VAL A 100 -5.41 -3.08 -1.03
C VAL A 100 -6.35 -4.11 -1.66
N VAL A 101 -7.63 -3.82 -1.64
CA VAL A 101 -8.69 -4.72 -2.15
C VAL A 101 -9.42 -4.18 -3.37
N GLY A 102 -9.01 -3.01 -3.84
CA GLY A 102 -9.62 -2.45 -5.04
C GLY A 102 -9.18 -1.05 -5.47
#